data_e711905ae7f047f985f627641fb02eaf
#
_entry.id   e711905ae7f047f985f627641fb02eaf
#
_cell.length_a   1.000
_cell.length_b   1.000
_cell.length_c   1.000
_cell.angle_alpha   90.00
_cell.angle_beta   90.00
_cell.angle_gamma   90.00
#
_symmetry.space_group_name_H-M   'P 1'
#
loop_
_entity.id
_entity.type
_entity.pdbx_description
1 polymer ?
#
loop_
_entity_poly.entity_id
_entity_poly.type
_entity_poly.pdbx_seq_one_letter_code
_entity_poly.pdbx_strand_id
1 'polypeptide(L)'
;MSTPPAADPISTLREGEAGQSGRALDILSTVFGYDAFRGDQAEIIEQVASGGDAVVLMPTGGGKSLCYQIPALLRTGTGIVVSPLIALMADQVAALEAVGIRAAFLNSTLDVHEAQAVEQQLLAGELDLLYMAPERLVLPRTQELLRRAELALFAIDEAHCVSQWGHDFRPDYLGLSVLAETFPQVPRIALTATATEATHRELTERLQMQEAEHFVSSFDRPNIQYRIDPKAAPREQLLKLITSEHEGESGIVYCLSRKSVEQTAEALVARGIPALPYHAGLDAAVRQDHQERFLRADGLIIVATIAFGMGIDKPDVRFVAHLDLPKSLEGYYQETGRAGRDGQPSTAWMAYGLGDVVSQRKFIDTGEGSELFKRNARSHLDAMLALCETVSCRRVQLLSYFGQDAEFTACGNCDTCLSPPQTWDATVAAQKLLSALIRLDRERGQKFGSGQVIEVLRGRENQRSTQSRHHELSVWGIGEELSEKEWRTAIRQLLARGIVGAEGEYGVLVPGPHAGPVLRGESTVELAVDRSPQRTSRGGGRRAAGASRAVESLEPAQRERFEALRAWRTSVAKEKQIPPYMVFSDATLVGIIEAAPPSVAALGEVSGVGAKKLAEYGEAVLEALAGGAA
;
A
#
# COMPACT_ATOMS: atom_id res chain seq x y z
N MET A 1 -26.52 47.16 8.08
CA MET A 1 -25.77 47.00 6.81
C MET A 1 -25.06 45.66 6.94
N SER A 2 -25.62 44.62 6.31
CA SER A 2 -24.98 43.29 6.31
C SER A 2 -23.78 43.39 5.36
N THR A 3 -22.62 43.02 5.86
CA THR A 3 -21.42 42.81 5.03
C THR A 3 -21.77 41.75 3.98
N PRO A 4 -21.46 41.96 2.68
CA PRO A 4 -21.66 40.91 1.69
C PRO A 4 -20.83 39.67 2.09
N PRO A 5 -21.32 38.47 1.85
CA PRO A 5 -20.53 37.25 2.07
C PRO A 5 -19.23 37.38 1.27
N ALA A 6 -18.10 37.03 1.89
CA ALA A 6 -16.82 37.00 1.21
C ALA A 6 -16.95 36.14 -0.05
N ALA A 7 -16.52 36.66 -1.19
CA ALA A 7 -16.57 35.93 -2.45
C ALA A 7 -15.83 34.59 -2.26
N ASP A 8 -16.46 33.52 -2.72
CA ASP A 8 -15.87 32.19 -2.70
C ASP A 8 -14.55 32.23 -3.49
N PRO A 9 -13.38 31.99 -2.87
CA PRO A 9 -12.09 32.09 -3.54
C PRO A 9 -11.99 31.18 -4.77
N ILE A 10 -12.75 30.07 -4.79
CA ILE A 10 -12.78 29.12 -5.91
C ILE A 10 -13.54 29.70 -7.10
N SER A 11 -14.63 30.46 -6.89
CA SER A 11 -15.38 31.10 -7.97
C SER A 11 -14.53 32.13 -8.74
N THR A 12 -13.69 32.88 -8.04
CA THR A 12 -12.79 33.87 -8.63
C THR A 12 -11.67 33.20 -9.47
N LEU A 13 -11.21 32.01 -9.08
CA LEU A 13 -10.20 31.22 -9.81
C LEU A 13 -10.77 30.56 -11.08
N ARG A 14 -12.08 30.29 -11.13
CA ARG A 14 -12.76 29.78 -12.34
C ARG A 14 -12.85 30.83 -13.46
N GLU A 15 -12.97 32.11 -13.12
CA GLU A 15 -13.21 33.21 -14.06
C GLU A 15 -11.93 33.99 -14.45
N GLY A 16 -10.74 33.63 -13.93
CA GLY A 16 -9.48 34.34 -14.15
C GLY A 16 -9.02 34.37 -15.62
N GLU A 17 -8.32 35.44 -16.03
CA GLU A 17 -7.77 35.66 -17.38
C GLU A 17 -6.59 34.70 -17.73
N ALA A 18 -6.04 33.98 -16.75
CA ALA A 18 -4.94 33.02 -16.97
C ALA A 18 -5.38 31.82 -17.83
N GLY A 19 -4.49 31.32 -18.66
CA GLY A 19 -4.72 30.07 -19.38
C GLY A 19 -4.99 28.90 -18.42
N GLN A 20 -5.54 27.79 -18.93
CA GLN A 20 -6.01 26.66 -18.13
C GLN A 20 -4.93 26.09 -17.19
N SER A 21 -3.69 25.95 -17.67
CA SER A 21 -2.54 25.50 -16.86
C SER A 21 -2.16 26.49 -15.76
N GLY A 22 -2.29 27.80 -16.00
CA GLY A 22 -2.05 28.84 -14.98
C GLY A 22 -3.07 28.74 -13.85
N ARG A 23 -4.36 28.62 -14.18
CA ARG A 23 -5.45 28.47 -13.21
C ARG A 23 -5.33 27.16 -12.40
N ALA A 24 -4.85 26.07 -13.03
CA ALA A 24 -4.58 24.81 -12.33
C ALA A 24 -3.51 24.98 -11.25
N LEU A 25 -2.43 25.70 -11.57
CA LEU A 25 -1.35 26.00 -10.62
C LEU A 25 -1.83 26.95 -9.50
N ASP A 26 -2.68 27.92 -9.82
CA ASP A 26 -3.27 28.83 -8.83
C ASP A 26 -4.15 28.06 -7.84
N ILE A 27 -4.97 27.10 -8.32
CA ILE A 27 -5.76 26.23 -7.44
C ILE A 27 -4.82 25.35 -6.59
N LEU A 28 -3.78 24.76 -7.19
CA LEU A 28 -2.82 23.92 -6.48
C LEU A 28 -2.17 24.69 -5.32
N SER A 29 -1.73 25.92 -5.55
CA SER A 29 -1.07 26.73 -4.54
C SER A 29 -2.06 27.30 -3.52
N THR A 30 -3.16 27.90 -3.96
CA THR A 30 -4.09 28.62 -3.08
C THR A 30 -4.96 27.68 -2.24
N VAL A 31 -5.47 26.58 -2.84
CA VAL A 31 -6.38 25.66 -2.15
C VAL A 31 -5.60 24.55 -1.45
N PHE A 32 -4.67 23.90 -2.15
CA PHE A 32 -3.95 22.74 -1.61
C PHE A 32 -2.61 23.08 -0.95
N GLY A 33 -2.05 24.29 -1.21
CA GLY A 33 -0.81 24.77 -0.60
C GLY A 33 0.46 24.13 -1.16
N TYR A 34 0.45 23.68 -2.42
CA TYR A 34 1.62 23.13 -3.11
C TYR A 34 2.10 24.07 -4.21
N ASP A 35 3.43 24.24 -4.33
CA ASP A 35 4.02 25.20 -5.25
C ASP A 35 4.18 24.67 -6.68
N ALA A 36 4.19 23.35 -6.86
CA ALA A 36 4.39 22.72 -8.16
C ALA A 36 3.71 21.35 -8.26
N PHE A 37 3.32 20.99 -9.47
CA PHE A 37 2.88 19.65 -9.81
C PHE A 37 4.04 18.66 -9.79
N ARG A 38 3.73 17.38 -9.53
CA ARG A 38 4.69 16.29 -9.50
C ARG A 38 4.51 15.38 -10.73
N GLY A 39 5.62 15.01 -11.38
CA GLY A 39 5.58 14.13 -12.56
C GLY A 39 4.56 14.63 -13.58
N ASP A 40 3.72 13.75 -14.07
CA ASP A 40 2.77 14.00 -15.15
C ASP A 40 1.46 14.69 -14.70
N GLN A 41 1.35 15.13 -13.41
CA GLN A 41 0.11 15.71 -12.87
C GLN A 41 -0.41 16.90 -13.69
N ALA A 42 0.48 17.79 -14.16
CA ALA A 42 0.09 18.95 -14.94
C ALA A 42 -0.57 18.56 -16.26
N GLU A 43 0.02 17.61 -16.98
CA GLU A 43 -0.47 17.10 -18.27
C GLU A 43 -1.80 16.35 -18.10
N ILE A 44 -1.91 15.50 -17.05
CA ILE A 44 -3.15 14.79 -16.73
C ILE A 44 -4.29 15.78 -16.44
N ILE A 45 -4.01 16.81 -15.62
CA ILE A 45 -4.99 17.84 -15.24
C ILE A 45 -5.43 18.62 -16.49
N GLU A 46 -4.50 19.00 -17.36
CA GLU A 46 -4.79 19.71 -18.59
C GLU A 46 -5.65 18.87 -19.56
N GLN A 47 -5.31 17.60 -19.74
CA GLN A 47 -6.06 16.64 -20.56
C GLN A 47 -7.53 16.56 -20.11
N VAL A 48 -7.78 16.34 -18.83
CA VAL A 48 -9.13 16.18 -18.29
C VAL A 48 -9.87 17.52 -18.23
N ALA A 49 -9.21 18.62 -17.88
CA ALA A 49 -9.81 19.95 -17.84
C ALA A 49 -10.24 20.41 -19.23
N SER A 50 -9.51 20.06 -20.29
CA SER A 50 -9.89 20.34 -21.69
C SER A 50 -11.00 19.43 -22.22
N GLY A 51 -11.42 18.41 -21.49
CA GLY A 51 -12.54 17.53 -21.84
C GLY A 51 -12.11 16.19 -22.45
N GLY A 52 -10.84 15.84 -22.39
CA GLY A 52 -10.31 14.54 -22.85
C GLY A 52 -10.40 13.48 -21.76
N ASP A 53 -10.53 12.22 -22.18
CA ASP A 53 -10.43 11.05 -21.30
C ASP A 53 -8.96 10.74 -20.95
N ALA A 54 -8.71 10.21 -19.73
CA ALA A 54 -7.39 9.82 -19.28
C ALA A 54 -7.40 8.49 -18.51
N VAL A 55 -6.37 7.66 -18.72
CA VAL A 55 -6.08 6.47 -17.91
C VAL A 55 -4.76 6.69 -17.19
N VAL A 56 -4.79 6.68 -15.85
CA VAL A 56 -3.67 7.10 -15.01
C VAL A 56 -3.21 5.95 -14.11
N LEU A 57 -2.00 5.49 -14.34
CA LEU A 57 -1.28 4.55 -13.50
C LEU A 57 -0.24 5.34 -12.69
N MET A 58 -0.49 5.51 -11.40
CA MET A 58 0.36 6.32 -10.53
C MET A 58 0.44 5.68 -9.13
N PRO A 59 1.63 5.57 -8.52
CA PRO A 59 1.80 4.89 -7.24
C PRO A 59 0.97 5.52 -6.12
N THR A 60 0.73 4.75 -5.06
CA THR A 60 0.13 5.28 -3.82
C THR A 60 1.03 6.37 -3.24
N GLY A 61 0.44 7.51 -2.86
CA GLY A 61 1.18 8.70 -2.42
C GLY A 61 1.70 9.59 -3.55
N GLY A 62 1.46 9.24 -4.81
CA GLY A 62 1.81 10.06 -5.99
C GLY A 62 0.91 11.28 -6.22
N GLY A 63 -0.16 11.44 -5.41
CA GLY A 63 -1.10 12.58 -5.56
C GLY A 63 -2.18 12.36 -6.62
N LYS A 64 -2.61 11.11 -6.85
CA LYS A 64 -3.69 10.75 -7.80
C LYS A 64 -4.96 11.58 -7.63
N SER A 65 -5.34 11.88 -6.39
CA SER A 65 -6.57 12.62 -6.11
C SER A 65 -6.57 14.03 -6.72
N LEU A 66 -5.43 14.72 -6.76
CA LEU A 66 -5.31 16.04 -7.39
C LEU A 66 -5.60 15.99 -8.90
N CYS A 67 -5.30 14.86 -9.55
CA CYS A 67 -5.52 14.68 -10.99
C CYS A 67 -7.01 14.69 -11.41
N TYR A 68 -7.93 14.51 -10.49
CA TYR A 68 -9.37 14.68 -10.74
C TYR A 68 -9.98 15.83 -9.93
N GLN A 69 -9.45 16.15 -8.76
CA GLN A 69 -9.96 17.24 -7.91
C GLN A 69 -9.78 18.61 -8.59
N ILE A 70 -8.58 18.89 -9.10
CA ILE A 70 -8.29 20.16 -9.77
C ILE A 70 -9.11 20.34 -11.06
N PRO A 71 -9.18 19.35 -11.99
CA PRO A 71 -10.06 19.48 -13.14
C PRO A 71 -11.54 19.67 -12.78
N ALA A 72 -12.03 19.00 -11.72
CA ALA A 72 -13.42 19.21 -11.25
C ALA A 72 -13.66 20.65 -10.79
N LEU A 73 -12.66 21.31 -10.20
CA LEU A 73 -12.74 22.71 -9.80
C LEU A 73 -12.60 23.69 -10.99
N LEU A 74 -11.91 23.30 -12.05
CA LEU A 74 -11.71 24.11 -13.26
C LEU A 74 -12.91 24.09 -14.20
N ARG A 75 -13.62 22.96 -14.26
CA ARG A 75 -14.77 22.75 -15.15
C ARG A 75 -16.07 23.20 -14.48
N THR A 76 -17.07 23.52 -15.27
CA THR A 76 -18.43 23.76 -14.76
C THR A 76 -19.11 22.46 -14.36
N GLY A 77 -19.93 22.51 -13.31
CA GLY A 77 -20.67 21.37 -12.78
C GLY A 77 -19.94 20.62 -11.65
N THR A 78 -20.47 19.48 -11.28
CA THR A 78 -19.98 18.63 -10.19
C THR A 78 -19.13 17.47 -10.73
N GLY A 79 -17.94 17.26 -10.18
CA GLY A 79 -17.13 16.06 -10.44
C GLY A 79 -17.70 14.85 -9.68
N ILE A 80 -17.98 13.76 -10.40
CA ILE A 80 -18.46 12.51 -9.80
C ILE A 80 -17.29 11.55 -9.61
N VAL A 81 -17.01 11.16 -8.37
CA VAL A 81 -15.93 10.25 -8.03
C VAL A 81 -16.49 8.88 -7.64
N VAL A 82 -16.21 7.88 -8.46
CA VAL A 82 -16.55 6.48 -8.18
C VAL A 82 -15.46 5.85 -7.34
N SER A 83 -15.78 5.45 -6.12
CA SER A 83 -14.85 4.80 -5.20
C SER A 83 -15.42 3.50 -4.64
N PRO A 84 -14.61 2.45 -4.46
CA PRO A 84 -15.11 1.16 -3.98
C PRO A 84 -15.29 1.09 -2.46
N LEU A 85 -14.94 2.13 -1.72
CA LEU A 85 -14.78 2.10 -0.28
C LEU A 85 -15.50 3.24 0.43
N ILE A 86 -16.54 2.88 1.18
CA ILE A 86 -17.35 3.83 1.95
C ILE A 86 -16.52 4.66 2.94
N ALA A 87 -15.60 4.02 3.68
CA ALA A 87 -14.76 4.71 4.66
C ALA A 87 -13.83 5.74 3.99
N LEU A 88 -13.26 5.40 2.82
CA LEU A 88 -12.41 6.32 2.06
C LEU A 88 -13.18 7.57 1.60
N MET A 89 -14.44 7.40 1.18
CA MET A 89 -15.26 8.53 0.75
C MET A 89 -15.42 9.57 1.87
N ALA A 90 -15.71 9.14 3.09
CA ALA A 90 -15.88 10.05 4.23
C ALA A 90 -14.57 10.80 4.56
N ASP A 91 -13.44 10.11 4.56
CA ASP A 91 -12.12 10.71 4.82
C ASP A 91 -11.75 11.72 3.72
N GLN A 92 -11.99 11.39 2.44
CA GLN A 92 -11.73 12.29 1.30
C GLN A 92 -12.63 13.53 1.35
N VAL A 93 -13.92 13.37 1.65
CA VAL A 93 -14.86 14.49 1.78
C VAL A 93 -14.42 15.41 2.92
N ALA A 94 -14.11 14.87 4.10
CA ALA A 94 -13.63 15.67 5.23
C ALA A 94 -12.35 16.44 4.91
N ALA A 95 -11.41 15.83 4.17
CA ALA A 95 -10.18 16.49 3.73
C ALA A 95 -10.44 17.65 2.75
N LEU A 96 -11.40 17.49 1.84
CA LEU A 96 -11.81 18.52 0.88
C LEU A 96 -12.52 19.69 1.57
N GLU A 97 -13.45 19.40 2.47
CA GLU A 97 -14.13 20.42 3.28
C GLU A 97 -13.13 21.22 4.14
N ALA A 98 -12.08 20.55 4.66
CA ALA A 98 -11.03 21.22 5.43
C ALA A 98 -10.27 22.28 4.61
N VAL A 99 -10.15 22.11 3.29
CA VAL A 99 -9.55 23.11 2.39
C VAL A 99 -10.57 24.00 1.68
N GLY A 100 -11.87 23.88 2.00
CA GLY A 100 -12.93 24.77 1.52
C GLY A 100 -13.65 24.31 0.26
N ILE A 101 -13.45 23.08 -0.19
CA ILE A 101 -14.13 22.50 -1.34
C ILE A 101 -15.46 21.90 -0.88
N ARG A 102 -16.53 22.15 -1.62
CA ARG A 102 -17.88 21.66 -1.34
C ARG A 102 -18.01 20.21 -1.83
N ALA A 103 -17.79 19.26 -0.95
CA ALA A 103 -17.81 17.84 -1.25
C ALA A 103 -18.87 17.12 -0.43
N ALA A 104 -19.45 16.05 -1.01
CA ALA A 104 -20.36 15.15 -0.31
C ALA A 104 -20.13 13.70 -0.77
N PHE A 105 -20.73 12.75 -0.09
CA PHE A 105 -20.77 11.36 -0.56
C PHE A 105 -22.19 10.82 -0.59
N LEU A 106 -22.43 9.84 -1.47
CA LEU A 106 -23.71 9.20 -1.66
C LEU A 106 -23.52 7.68 -1.69
N ASN A 107 -23.70 7.03 -0.53
CA ASN A 107 -23.49 5.60 -0.35
C ASN A 107 -24.56 4.97 0.54
N SER A 108 -24.41 3.70 0.92
CA SER A 108 -25.40 2.93 1.68
C SER A 108 -25.46 3.24 3.18
N THR A 109 -24.58 4.09 3.70
CA THR A 109 -24.59 4.47 5.13
C THR A 109 -25.52 5.63 5.44
N LEU A 110 -25.87 6.44 4.43
CA LEU A 110 -26.77 7.57 4.58
C LEU A 110 -28.21 7.10 4.77
N ASP A 111 -28.92 7.77 5.65
CA ASP A 111 -30.37 7.62 5.72
C ASP A 111 -31.07 8.27 4.50
N VAL A 112 -32.40 8.06 4.39
CA VAL A 112 -33.18 8.56 3.24
C VAL A 112 -33.18 10.09 3.18
N HIS A 113 -33.20 10.77 4.31
CA HIS A 113 -33.24 12.24 4.38
C HIS A 113 -31.88 12.85 4.03
N GLU A 114 -30.80 12.27 4.56
CA GLU A 114 -29.43 12.66 4.24
C GLU A 114 -29.14 12.47 2.74
N ALA A 115 -29.51 11.31 2.18
CA ALA A 115 -29.35 11.05 0.75
C ALA A 115 -30.14 12.04 -0.12
N GLN A 116 -31.38 12.38 0.27
CA GLN A 116 -32.20 13.38 -0.45
C GLN A 116 -31.56 14.78 -0.36
N ALA A 117 -31.01 15.17 0.77
CA ALA A 117 -30.34 16.45 0.91
C ALA A 117 -29.13 16.56 -0.05
N VAL A 118 -28.30 15.52 -0.14
CA VAL A 118 -27.17 15.46 -1.08
C VAL A 118 -27.66 15.49 -2.54
N GLU A 119 -28.74 14.75 -2.88
CA GLU A 119 -29.34 14.78 -4.22
C GLU A 119 -29.85 16.19 -4.59
N GLN A 120 -30.41 16.94 -3.62
CA GLN A 120 -30.85 18.33 -3.83
C GLN A 120 -29.67 19.28 -4.03
N GLN A 121 -28.61 19.18 -3.22
CA GLN A 121 -27.39 19.97 -3.37
C GLN A 121 -26.74 19.76 -4.74
N LEU A 122 -26.68 18.50 -5.23
CA LEU A 122 -26.19 18.19 -6.57
C LEU A 122 -27.01 18.91 -7.65
N LEU A 123 -28.34 18.82 -7.59
CA LEU A 123 -29.24 19.46 -8.57
C LEU A 123 -29.20 21.00 -8.49
N ALA A 124 -28.90 21.56 -7.33
CA ALA A 124 -28.74 23.00 -7.13
C ALA A 124 -27.36 23.52 -7.56
N GLY A 125 -26.41 22.66 -7.93
CA GLY A 125 -25.03 23.05 -8.28
C GLY A 125 -24.22 23.52 -7.07
N GLU A 126 -24.58 23.07 -5.87
CA GLU A 126 -23.92 23.46 -4.62
C GLU A 126 -22.71 22.58 -4.28
N LEU A 127 -22.44 21.52 -5.08
CA LEU A 127 -21.32 20.60 -4.88
C LEU A 127 -20.26 20.77 -5.97
N ASP A 128 -18.99 20.79 -5.57
CA ASP A 128 -17.85 20.71 -6.47
C ASP A 128 -17.49 19.24 -6.76
N LEU A 129 -17.60 18.36 -5.76
CA LEU A 129 -17.31 16.93 -5.87
C LEU A 129 -18.37 16.09 -5.15
N LEU A 130 -18.79 14.99 -5.78
CA LEU A 130 -19.69 13.99 -5.19
C LEU A 130 -19.07 12.60 -5.30
N TYR A 131 -18.75 11.99 -4.16
CA TYR A 131 -18.27 10.62 -4.08
C TYR A 131 -19.44 9.63 -4.09
N MET A 132 -19.32 8.57 -4.88
CA MET A 132 -20.39 7.61 -5.08
C MET A 132 -19.87 6.18 -5.16
N ALA A 133 -20.61 5.23 -4.56
CA ALA A 133 -20.31 3.81 -4.67
C ALA A 133 -20.68 3.28 -6.08
N PRO A 134 -19.88 2.34 -6.66
CA PRO A 134 -20.09 1.84 -8.02
C PRO A 134 -21.48 1.20 -8.21
N GLU A 135 -21.95 0.41 -7.24
CA GLU A 135 -23.28 -0.22 -7.26
C GLU A 135 -24.43 0.79 -7.30
N ARG A 136 -24.23 1.98 -6.74
CA ARG A 136 -25.25 3.04 -6.78
C ARG A 136 -25.28 3.73 -8.13
N LEU A 137 -24.12 3.94 -8.75
CA LEU A 137 -24.03 4.65 -10.03
C LEU A 137 -24.73 3.91 -11.17
N VAL A 138 -24.74 2.58 -11.16
CA VAL A 138 -25.42 1.79 -12.19
C VAL A 138 -26.93 1.73 -12.04
N LEU A 139 -27.51 2.24 -10.93
CA LEU A 139 -28.96 2.27 -10.74
C LEU A 139 -29.64 3.26 -11.70
N PRO A 140 -30.75 2.88 -12.37
CA PRO A 140 -31.47 3.76 -13.30
C PRO A 140 -31.88 5.10 -12.68
N ARG A 141 -32.31 5.10 -11.40
CA ARG A 141 -32.67 6.32 -10.66
C ARG A 141 -31.48 7.27 -10.52
N THR A 142 -30.29 6.75 -10.25
CA THR A 142 -29.07 7.55 -10.10
C THR A 142 -28.63 8.12 -11.45
N GLN A 143 -28.70 7.33 -12.52
CA GLN A 143 -28.41 7.82 -13.87
C GLN A 143 -29.38 8.94 -14.30
N GLU A 144 -30.66 8.83 -13.96
CA GLU A 144 -31.63 9.89 -14.22
C GLU A 144 -31.35 11.15 -13.41
N LEU A 145 -30.95 11.02 -12.15
CA LEU A 145 -30.49 12.13 -11.32
C LEU A 145 -29.28 12.84 -11.97
N LEU A 146 -28.27 12.08 -12.39
CA LEU A 146 -27.06 12.62 -13.02
C LEU A 146 -27.34 13.29 -14.37
N ARG A 147 -28.31 12.81 -15.18
CA ARG A 147 -28.71 13.48 -16.44
C ARG A 147 -29.30 14.87 -16.21
N ARG A 148 -29.83 15.14 -15.02
CA ARG A 148 -30.44 16.42 -14.65
C ARG A 148 -29.46 17.39 -14.03
N ALA A 149 -28.28 16.91 -13.61
CA ALA A 149 -27.23 17.70 -13.02
C ALA A 149 -26.21 18.15 -14.08
N GLU A 150 -25.56 19.27 -13.84
CA GLU A 150 -24.39 19.69 -14.62
C GLU A 150 -23.15 18.95 -14.08
N LEU A 151 -22.47 18.19 -14.96
CA LEU A 151 -21.38 17.31 -14.58
C LEU A 151 -20.04 17.80 -15.16
N ALA A 152 -19.03 17.94 -14.30
CA ALA A 152 -17.69 18.35 -14.68
C ALA A 152 -16.87 17.19 -15.28
N LEU A 153 -16.86 16.04 -14.61
CA LEU A 153 -16.13 14.84 -15.01
C LEU A 153 -16.64 13.60 -14.24
N PHE A 154 -16.22 12.40 -14.70
CA PHE A 154 -16.26 11.16 -13.92
C PHE A 154 -14.84 10.72 -13.59
N ALA A 155 -14.52 10.56 -12.30
CA ALA A 155 -13.30 9.94 -11.82
C ALA A 155 -13.59 8.51 -11.33
N ILE A 156 -12.93 7.51 -11.93
CA ILE A 156 -13.06 6.11 -11.55
C ILE A 156 -11.80 5.76 -10.75
N ASP A 157 -11.91 5.86 -9.42
CA ASP A 157 -10.80 5.52 -8.52
C ASP A 157 -10.70 4.01 -8.33
N GLU A 158 -9.48 3.53 -8.04
CA GLU A 158 -9.14 2.10 -7.95
C GLU A 158 -9.64 1.30 -9.16
N ALA A 159 -9.45 1.85 -10.37
CA ALA A 159 -9.97 1.30 -11.62
C ALA A 159 -9.53 -0.15 -11.90
N HIS A 160 -8.45 -0.64 -11.26
CA HIS A 160 -8.03 -2.04 -11.34
C HIS A 160 -9.10 -3.02 -10.83
N CYS A 161 -10.08 -2.54 -10.03
CA CYS A 161 -11.21 -3.35 -9.56
C CYS A 161 -12.11 -3.87 -10.70
N VAL A 162 -12.04 -3.30 -11.91
CA VAL A 162 -12.78 -3.78 -13.08
C VAL A 162 -12.17 -5.05 -13.67
N SER A 163 -10.88 -5.32 -13.40
CA SER A 163 -10.13 -6.42 -14.02
C SER A 163 -10.25 -7.73 -13.23
N GLN A 164 -10.62 -8.80 -13.94
CA GLN A 164 -10.60 -10.16 -13.39
C GLN A 164 -9.17 -10.70 -13.16
N TRP A 165 -8.17 -10.06 -13.76
CA TRP A 165 -6.75 -10.33 -13.54
C TRP A 165 -6.18 -9.51 -12.39
N GLY A 166 -6.93 -8.52 -11.90
CA GLY A 166 -6.55 -7.71 -10.74
C GLY A 166 -6.63 -8.49 -9.43
N HIS A 167 -5.92 -8.03 -8.43
CA HIS A 167 -5.89 -8.64 -7.10
C HIS A 167 -7.15 -8.37 -6.25
N ASP A 168 -7.99 -7.39 -6.64
CA ASP A 168 -9.25 -7.00 -5.96
C ASP A 168 -10.38 -6.77 -6.99
N PHE A 169 -10.75 -7.81 -7.71
CA PHE A 169 -11.85 -7.75 -8.67
C PHE A 169 -13.19 -7.50 -7.97
N ARG A 170 -13.95 -6.52 -8.47
CA ARG A 170 -15.31 -6.17 -8.01
C ARG A 170 -16.30 -6.17 -9.17
N PRO A 171 -17.29 -7.08 -9.16
CA PRO A 171 -18.27 -7.18 -10.25
C PRO A 171 -19.01 -5.89 -10.54
N ASP A 172 -19.26 -5.05 -9.52
CA ASP A 172 -19.99 -3.78 -9.66
C ASP A 172 -19.26 -2.77 -10.57
N TYR A 173 -17.92 -2.88 -10.69
CA TYR A 173 -17.13 -2.04 -11.61
C TYR A 173 -17.36 -2.36 -13.09
N LEU A 174 -17.82 -3.57 -13.42
CA LEU A 174 -18.15 -3.93 -14.80
C LEU A 174 -19.30 -3.08 -15.36
N GLY A 175 -20.21 -2.65 -14.49
CA GLY A 175 -21.33 -1.78 -14.87
C GLY A 175 -20.93 -0.35 -15.23
N LEU A 176 -19.71 0.09 -14.92
CA LEU A 176 -19.25 1.46 -15.19
C LEU A 176 -19.05 1.77 -16.67
N SER A 177 -19.01 0.76 -17.56
CA SER A 177 -19.03 0.96 -19.01
C SER A 177 -20.25 1.80 -19.48
N VAL A 178 -21.37 1.78 -18.74
CA VAL A 178 -22.55 2.59 -19.01
C VAL A 178 -22.27 4.09 -19.08
N LEU A 179 -21.20 4.57 -18.43
CA LEU A 179 -20.83 5.99 -18.44
C LEU A 179 -20.48 6.48 -19.85
N ALA A 180 -19.77 5.65 -20.64
CA ALA A 180 -19.43 5.97 -22.03
C ALA A 180 -20.65 6.20 -22.91
N GLU A 181 -21.67 5.38 -22.73
CA GLU A 181 -22.91 5.43 -23.53
C GLU A 181 -23.87 6.52 -23.06
N THR A 182 -23.99 6.69 -21.73
CA THR A 182 -24.98 7.58 -21.13
C THR A 182 -24.53 9.04 -21.09
N PHE A 183 -23.22 9.28 -20.93
CA PHE A 183 -22.62 10.61 -20.74
C PHE A 183 -21.40 10.85 -21.67
N PRO A 184 -21.54 10.71 -23.00
CA PRO A 184 -20.41 10.74 -23.94
C PRO A 184 -19.70 12.10 -24.01
N GLN A 185 -20.28 13.18 -23.46
CA GLN A 185 -19.69 14.53 -23.45
C GLN A 185 -18.98 14.87 -22.15
N VAL A 186 -19.05 14.00 -21.14
CA VAL A 186 -18.43 14.21 -19.83
C VAL A 186 -17.12 13.43 -19.80
N PRO A 187 -15.97 14.09 -19.61
CA PRO A 187 -14.67 13.41 -19.60
C PRO A 187 -14.55 12.43 -18.44
N ARG A 188 -13.83 11.35 -18.67
CA ARG A 188 -13.59 10.28 -17.71
C ARG A 188 -12.12 10.16 -17.42
N ILE A 189 -11.80 10.03 -16.15
CA ILE A 189 -10.44 9.69 -15.71
C ILE A 189 -10.48 8.40 -14.88
N ALA A 190 -9.75 7.37 -15.32
CA ALA A 190 -9.59 6.11 -14.60
C ALA A 190 -8.22 6.08 -13.90
N LEU A 191 -8.22 5.91 -12.57
CA LEU A 191 -6.99 5.99 -11.77
C LEU A 191 -6.76 4.68 -11.01
N THR A 192 -5.51 4.23 -11.00
CA THR A 192 -5.10 3.09 -10.17
C THR A 192 -3.65 3.22 -9.71
N ALA A 193 -3.34 2.60 -8.55
CA ALA A 193 -1.98 2.53 -8.03
C ALA A 193 -1.24 1.26 -8.49
N THR A 194 -1.96 0.25 -8.96
CA THR A 194 -1.41 -1.08 -9.25
C THR A 194 -2.09 -1.65 -10.48
N ALA A 195 -1.36 -1.76 -11.57
CA ALA A 195 -1.81 -2.49 -12.73
C ALA A 195 -0.62 -3.10 -13.47
N THR A 196 -0.66 -4.40 -13.70
CA THR A 196 0.19 -5.05 -14.68
C THR A 196 -0.27 -4.65 -16.08
N GLU A 197 0.54 -4.89 -17.11
CA GLU A 197 0.15 -4.63 -18.49
C GLU A 197 -1.18 -5.32 -18.88
N ALA A 198 -1.40 -6.55 -18.40
CA ALA A 198 -2.64 -7.29 -18.64
C ALA A 198 -3.84 -6.59 -17.95
N THR A 199 -3.69 -6.16 -16.71
CA THR A 199 -4.72 -5.41 -15.96
C THR A 199 -5.01 -4.07 -16.62
N HIS A 200 -3.98 -3.35 -17.06
CA HIS A 200 -4.09 -2.07 -17.76
C HIS A 200 -4.90 -2.22 -19.07
N ARG A 201 -4.59 -3.21 -19.87
CA ARG A 201 -5.32 -3.50 -21.12
C ARG A 201 -6.79 -3.82 -20.84
N GLU A 202 -7.08 -4.71 -19.88
CA GLU A 202 -8.45 -5.09 -19.56
C GLU A 202 -9.25 -3.91 -19.00
N LEU A 203 -8.69 -3.09 -18.10
CA LEU A 203 -9.41 -1.92 -17.58
C LEU A 203 -9.78 -0.92 -18.69
N THR A 204 -8.86 -0.68 -19.65
CA THR A 204 -9.08 0.19 -20.80
C THR A 204 -10.22 -0.33 -21.69
N GLU A 205 -10.24 -1.64 -21.95
CA GLU A 205 -11.29 -2.29 -22.75
C GLU A 205 -12.64 -2.28 -22.03
N ARG A 206 -12.67 -2.66 -20.75
CA ARG A 206 -13.92 -2.77 -19.95
C ARG A 206 -14.58 -1.41 -19.70
N LEU A 207 -13.77 -0.37 -19.48
CA LEU A 207 -14.29 0.98 -19.29
C LEU A 207 -14.54 1.73 -20.61
N GLN A 208 -14.28 1.11 -21.76
CA GLN A 208 -14.41 1.72 -23.09
C GLN A 208 -13.60 3.03 -23.20
N MET A 209 -12.30 2.96 -22.81
CA MET A 209 -11.39 4.10 -22.78
C MET A 209 -10.19 3.91 -23.73
N GLN A 210 -10.38 3.24 -24.89
CA GLN A 210 -9.31 2.96 -25.85
C GLN A 210 -8.73 4.22 -26.48
N GLU A 211 -9.54 5.29 -26.61
CA GLU A 211 -9.14 6.59 -27.16
C GLU A 211 -8.62 7.57 -26.10
N ALA A 212 -8.60 7.15 -24.82
CA ALA A 212 -8.09 7.98 -23.72
C ALA A 212 -6.57 8.15 -23.82
N GLU A 213 -6.05 9.26 -23.29
CA GLU A 213 -4.62 9.41 -23.09
C GLU A 213 -4.13 8.59 -21.89
N HIS A 214 -3.00 7.90 -22.05
CA HIS A 214 -2.47 6.99 -21.04
C HIS A 214 -1.23 7.57 -20.38
N PHE A 215 -1.30 7.76 -19.05
CA PHE A 215 -0.21 8.27 -18.22
C PHE A 215 0.25 7.15 -17.28
N VAL A 216 1.51 6.78 -17.40
CA VAL A 216 2.13 5.75 -16.56
C VAL A 216 3.31 6.35 -15.81
N SER A 217 3.07 6.79 -14.59
CA SER A 217 4.12 7.32 -13.73
C SER A 217 4.94 6.20 -13.10
N SER A 218 6.16 6.52 -12.70
CA SER A 218 7.06 5.55 -12.06
C SER A 218 6.45 4.93 -10.80
N PHE A 219 6.54 3.61 -10.70
CA PHE A 219 6.19 2.84 -9.50
C PHE A 219 7.29 2.91 -8.42
N ASP A 220 8.38 3.62 -8.65
CA ASP A 220 9.46 3.71 -7.66
C ASP A 220 9.06 4.54 -6.43
N ARG A 221 9.37 4.00 -5.26
CA ARG A 221 9.20 4.63 -3.96
C ARG A 221 10.57 4.67 -3.25
N PRO A 222 11.46 5.62 -3.63
CA PRO A 222 12.84 5.65 -3.14
C PRO A 222 12.96 5.84 -1.62
N ASN A 223 11.95 6.42 -0.98
CA ASN A 223 11.88 6.62 0.46
C ASN A 223 11.50 5.35 1.26
N ILE A 224 11.04 4.28 0.61
CA ILE A 224 10.68 3.03 1.29
C ILE A 224 11.86 2.04 1.23
N GLN A 225 12.35 1.61 2.38
CA GLN A 225 13.34 0.54 2.49
C GLN A 225 12.64 -0.82 2.53
N TYR A 226 12.86 -1.66 1.51
CA TYR A 226 12.33 -3.02 1.49
C TYR A 226 13.29 -3.99 2.19
N ARG A 227 12.75 -4.74 3.19
CA ARG A 227 13.52 -5.72 3.96
C ARG A 227 12.71 -6.99 4.20
N ILE A 228 13.27 -8.14 3.84
CA ILE A 228 12.66 -9.46 4.02
C ILE A 228 13.60 -10.33 4.84
N ASP A 229 13.19 -10.69 6.06
CA ASP A 229 13.95 -11.50 6.98
C ASP A 229 13.42 -12.94 7.05
N PRO A 230 14.28 -13.95 7.26
CA PRO A 230 13.84 -15.31 7.53
C PRO A 230 12.94 -15.37 8.76
N LYS A 231 11.77 -16.00 8.64
CA LYS A 231 10.79 -16.13 9.71
C LYS A 231 11.26 -17.15 10.75
N ALA A 232 11.54 -16.69 11.95
CA ALA A 232 11.94 -17.54 13.09
C ALA A 232 10.97 -17.35 14.26
N ALA A 233 10.95 -16.18 14.87
CA ALA A 233 10.04 -15.77 15.91
C ALA A 233 9.43 -14.40 15.51
N PRO A 234 8.41 -14.37 14.63
CA PRO A 234 8.00 -13.15 13.93
C PRO A 234 7.57 -12.02 14.85
N ARG A 235 6.93 -12.31 15.99
CA ARG A 235 6.55 -11.28 16.97
C ARG A 235 7.76 -10.67 17.69
N GLU A 236 8.76 -11.48 18.03
CA GLU A 236 10.00 -10.97 18.66
C GLU A 236 10.84 -10.20 17.63
N GLN A 237 10.83 -10.63 16.36
CA GLN A 237 11.47 -9.91 15.26
C GLN A 237 10.80 -8.55 15.03
N LEU A 238 9.46 -8.50 15.01
CA LEU A 238 8.67 -7.27 14.95
C LEU A 238 8.98 -6.34 16.14
N LEU A 239 8.95 -6.88 17.36
CA LEU A 239 9.25 -6.11 18.55
C LEU A 239 10.64 -5.47 18.48
N LYS A 240 11.65 -6.24 18.02
CA LYS A 240 13.00 -5.72 17.82
C LYS A 240 13.02 -4.61 16.79
N LEU A 241 12.31 -4.76 15.66
CA LEU A 241 12.18 -3.71 14.64
C LEU A 241 11.63 -2.42 15.26
N ILE A 242 10.50 -2.52 15.97
CA ILE A 242 9.85 -1.35 16.58
C ILE A 242 10.78 -0.68 17.60
N THR A 243 11.32 -1.44 18.56
CA THR A 243 12.10 -0.86 19.65
C THR A 243 13.48 -0.36 19.26
N SER A 244 14.06 -0.86 18.15
CA SER A 244 15.38 -0.43 17.70
C SER A 244 15.37 0.63 16.60
N GLU A 245 14.28 0.75 15.84
CA GLU A 245 14.25 1.58 14.63
C GLU A 245 13.03 2.50 14.56
N HIS A 246 11.90 2.14 15.21
CA HIS A 246 10.60 2.82 15.06
C HIS A 246 9.91 3.10 16.41
N GLU A 247 10.69 3.31 17.48
CA GLU A 247 10.13 3.60 18.82
C GLU A 247 9.34 4.91 18.79
N GLY A 248 8.06 4.85 19.21
CA GLY A 248 7.16 6.01 19.23
C GLY A 248 6.64 6.45 17.86
N GLU A 249 6.88 5.69 16.79
CA GLU A 249 6.41 5.97 15.44
C GLU A 249 5.13 5.20 15.08
N SER A 250 4.31 5.79 14.20
CA SER A 250 3.11 5.14 13.67
C SER A 250 3.46 4.03 12.68
N GLY A 251 2.80 2.88 12.79
CA GLY A 251 3.05 1.74 11.93
C GLY A 251 1.81 0.89 11.67
N ILE A 252 1.89 0.06 10.63
CA ILE A 252 0.87 -0.92 10.28
C ILE A 252 1.50 -2.31 10.27
N VAL A 253 0.85 -3.28 10.95
CA VAL A 253 1.31 -4.67 11.03
C VAL A 253 0.25 -5.58 10.43
N TYR A 254 0.58 -6.27 9.34
CA TYR A 254 -0.32 -7.21 8.68
C TYR A 254 -0.12 -8.65 9.17
N CYS A 255 -1.25 -9.30 9.51
CA CYS A 255 -1.32 -10.70 9.90
C CYS A 255 -2.38 -11.43 9.06
N LEU A 256 -2.18 -12.73 8.83
CA LEU A 256 -3.08 -13.55 8.01
C LEU A 256 -4.42 -13.82 8.70
N SER A 257 -4.45 -13.98 10.04
CA SER A 257 -5.64 -14.39 10.78
C SER A 257 -6.06 -13.38 11.86
N ARG A 258 -7.38 -13.29 12.13
CA ARG A 258 -7.96 -12.48 13.21
C ARG A 258 -7.29 -12.75 14.56
N LYS A 259 -7.13 -14.04 14.91
CA LYS A 259 -6.47 -14.46 16.15
C LYS A 259 -5.03 -13.96 16.24
N SER A 260 -4.27 -14.01 15.14
CA SER A 260 -2.89 -13.48 15.10
C SER A 260 -2.86 -11.96 15.29
N VAL A 261 -3.83 -11.24 14.75
CA VAL A 261 -4.01 -9.79 14.93
C VAL A 261 -4.19 -9.45 16.41
N GLU A 262 -5.19 -10.07 17.07
CA GLU A 262 -5.48 -9.82 18.47
C GLU A 262 -4.29 -10.13 19.37
N GLN A 263 -3.70 -11.32 19.23
CA GLN A 263 -2.53 -11.74 20.01
C GLN A 263 -1.30 -10.86 19.78
N THR A 264 -1.11 -10.31 18.58
CA THR A 264 0.03 -9.44 18.29
C THR A 264 -0.20 -8.05 18.89
N ALA A 265 -1.41 -7.50 18.78
CA ALA A 265 -1.77 -6.23 19.41
C ALA A 265 -1.61 -6.31 20.94
N GLU A 266 -2.16 -7.37 21.58
CA GLU A 266 -1.99 -7.61 23.02
C GLU A 266 -0.52 -7.71 23.44
N ALA A 267 0.31 -8.43 22.65
CA ALA A 267 1.74 -8.58 22.94
C ALA A 267 2.52 -7.27 22.86
N LEU A 268 2.15 -6.35 21.95
CA LEU A 268 2.72 -5.01 21.86
C LEU A 268 2.29 -4.14 23.03
N VAL A 269 0.98 -4.12 23.37
CA VAL A 269 0.44 -3.37 24.51
C VAL A 269 1.06 -3.83 25.83
N ALA A 270 1.24 -5.13 26.02
CA ALA A 270 1.92 -5.69 27.20
C ALA A 270 3.38 -5.24 27.35
N ARG A 271 4.00 -4.72 26.28
CA ARG A 271 5.35 -4.14 26.26
C ARG A 271 5.36 -2.61 26.30
N GLY A 272 4.20 -1.98 26.54
CA GLY A 272 4.05 -0.52 26.59
C GLY A 272 4.00 0.16 25.22
N ILE A 273 3.85 -0.59 24.14
CA ILE A 273 3.76 -0.06 22.78
C ILE A 273 2.28 0.12 22.43
N PRO A 274 1.78 1.35 22.14
CA PRO A 274 0.39 1.58 21.81
C PRO A 274 0.00 0.83 20.52
N ALA A 275 -0.94 -0.10 20.60
CA ALA A 275 -1.39 -0.88 19.45
C ALA A 275 -2.89 -1.18 19.53
N LEU A 276 -3.56 -1.20 18.36
CA LEU A 276 -4.98 -1.55 18.23
C LEU A 276 -5.16 -2.66 17.20
N PRO A 277 -6.03 -3.65 17.46
CA PRO A 277 -6.39 -4.67 16.48
C PRO A 277 -7.40 -4.13 15.45
N TYR A 278 -7.32 -4.60 14.18
CA TYR A 278 -8.30 -4.29 13.15
C TYR A 278 -8.55 -5.47 12.23
N HIS A 279 -9.78 -5.98 12.20
CA HIS A 279 -10.20 -7.07 11.29
C HIS A 279 -11.71 -7.09 11.13
N ALA A 280 -12.21 -7.75 10.08
CA ALA A 280 -13.63 -7.81 9.74
C ALA A 280 -14.52 -8.51 10.80
N GLY A 281 -13.94 -9.20 11.78
CA GLY A 281 -14.68 -9.81 12.89
C GLY A 281 -14.98 -8.87 14.06
N LEU A 282 -14.41 -7.65 14.08
CA LEU A 282 -14.76 -6.62 15.07
C LEU A 282 -16.09 -5.95 14.68
N ASP A 283 -16.82 -5.45 15.68
CA ASP A 283 -18.01 -4.64 15.45
C ASP A 283 -17.69 -3.39 14.63
N ALA A 284 -18.65 -2.94 13.80
CA ALA A 284 -18.43 -1.81 12.92
C ALA A 284 -18.02 -0.54 13.66
N ALA A 285 -18.66 -0.25 14.81
CA ALA A 285 -18.33 0.89 15.66
C ALA A 285 -16.90 0.81 16.23
N VAL A 286 -16.45 -0.38 16.64
CA VAL A 286 -15.08 -0.60 17.13
C VAL A 286 -14.07 -0.40 16.00
N ARG A 287 -14.36 -0.89 14.80
CA ARG A 287 -13.48 -0.69 13.63
C ARG A 287 -13.34 0.80 13.30
N GLN A 288 -14.45 1.52 13.32
CA GLN A 288 -14.45 2.96 13.07
C GLN A 288 -13.64 3.70 14.15
N ASP A 289 -13.87 3.42 15.45
CA ASP A 289 -13.09 4.01 16.55
C ASP A 289 -11.58 3.74 16.38
N HIS A 290 -11.20 2.50 16.10
CA HIS A 290 -9.79 2.14 15.92
C HIS A 290 -9.15 2.85 14.73
N GLN A 291 -9.87 2.97 13.61
CA GLN A 291 -9.40 3.71 12.43
C GLN A 291 -9.25 5.20 12.74
N GLU A 292 -10.25 5.84 13.33
CA GLU A 292 -10.20 7.25 13.69
C GLU A 292 -9.07 7.54 14.70
N ARG A 293 -8.90 6.68 15.70
CA ARG A 293 -7.79 6.81 16.65
C ARG A 293 -6.44 6.68 15.97
N PHE A 294 -6.28 5.74 15.02
CA PHE A 294 -5.05 5.60 14.25
C PHE A 294 -4.75 6.85 13.42
N LEU A 295 -5.74 7.41 12.75
CA LEU A 295 -5.58 8.62 11.94
C LEU A 295 -5.22 9.84 12.81
N ARG A 296 -5.79 9.93 14.04
CA ARG A 296 -5.61 11.09 14.94
C ARG A 296 -4.41 10.98 15.88
N ALA A 297 -3.90 9.78 16.14
CA ALA A 297 -2.81 9.60 17.09
C ALA A 297 -1.45 9.55 16.42
N ASP A 298 -0.45 10.15 17.06
CA ASP A 298 0.95 9.94 16.75
C ASP A 298 1.46 8.70 17.50
N GLY A 299 2.34 7.91 16.87
CA GLY A 299 2.99 6.76 17.49
C GLY A 299 2.09 5.55 17.77
N LEU A 300 0.87 5.50 17.20
CA LEU A 300 -0.04 4.38 17.33
C LEU A 300 0.21 3.33 16.24
N ILE A 301 0.19 2.06 16.62
CA ILE A 301 0.34 0.94 15.69
C ILE A 301 -1.03 0.28 15.47
N ILE A 302 -1.39 0.04 14.22
CA ILE A 302 -2.50 -0.83 13.86
C ILE A 302 -1.96 -2.23 13.53
N VAL A 303 -2.50 -3.25 14.19
CA VAL A 303 -2.28 -4.65 13.83
C VAL A 303 -3.53 -5.16 13.12
N ALA A 304 -3.40 -5.57 11.87
CA ALA A 304 -4.58 -5.81 11.02
C ALA A 304 -4.48 -7.05 10.13
N THR A 305 -5.64 -7.51 9.66
CA THR A 305 -5.72 -8.31 8.42
C THR A 305 -5.79 -7.38 7.22
N ILE A 306 -5.83 -7.93 6.00
CA ILE A 306 -6.07 -7.18 4.75
C ILE A 306 -7.35 -6.32 4.79
N ALA A 307 -8.23 -6.51 5.78
CA ALA A 307 -9.42 -5.67 5.98
C ALA A 307 -9.08 -4.21 6.36
N PHE A 308 -7.88 -3.95 6.91
CA PHE A 308 -7.31 -2.62 7.05
C PHE A 308 -6.54 -2.28 5.78
N GLY A 309 -7.31 -2.04 4.74
CA GLY A 309 -6.81 -1.95 3.38
C GLY A 309 -7.00 -0.58 2.77
N MET A 310 -7.54 -0.56 1.56
CA MET A 310 -7.78 0.65 0.77
C MET A 310 -8.44 1.76 1.62
N GLY A 311 -8.04 2.99 1.41
CA GLY A 311 -8.64 4.16 2.06
C GLY A 311 -7.91 4.72 3.27
N ILE A 312 -6.83 4.12 3.72
CA ILE A 312 -6.01 4.72 4.79
C ILE A 312 -4.99 5.69 4.18
N ASP A 313 -5.18 6.97 4.44
CA ASP A 313 -4.33 8.05 3.91
C ASP A 313 -3.62 8.84 5.03
N LYS A 314 -3.02 8.12 5.98
CA LYS A 314 -2.15 8.71 7.00
C LYS A 314 -0.74 8.90 6.42
N PRO A 315 -0.24 10.15 6.31
CA PRO A 315 1.04 10.42 5.63
C PRO A 315 2.28 9.97 6.40
N ASP A 316 2.22 9.95 7.71
CA ASP A 316 3.32 9.73 8.65
C ASP A 316 3.45 8.29 9.15
N VAL A 317 3.00 7.31 8.40
CA VAL A 317 3.25 5.89 8.67
C VAL A 317 4.74 5.60 8.40
N ARG A 318 5.51 5.29 9.44
CA ARG A 318 6.95 5.07 9.31
C ARG A 318 7.35 3.64 8.97
N PHE A 319 6.51 2.67 9.27
CA PHE A 319 6.76 1.29 8.86
C PHE A 319 5.48 0.52 8.54
N VAL A 320 5.61 -0.40 7.59
CA VAL A 320 4.63 -1.45 7.31
C VAL A 320 5.31 -2.79 7.50
N ALA A 321 4.78 -3.62 8.39
CA ALA A 321 5.36 -4.92 8.73
C ALA A 321 4.40 -6.06 8.37
N HIS A 322 4.90 -7.13 7.74
CA HIS A 322 4.15 -8.33 7.42
C HIS A 322 4.67 -9.50 8.26
N LEU A 323 3.81 -10.04 9.13
CA LEU A 323 4.12 -11.25 9.89
C LEU A 323 3.86 -12.54 9.10
N ASP A 324 3.12 -12.43 8.01
CA ASP A 324 2.75 -13.51 7.11
C ASP A 324 2.87 -13.05 5.64
N LEU A 325 3.09 -14.00 4.73
CA LEU A 325 3.26 -13.72 3.30
C LEU A 325 1.97 -13.18 2.67
N PRO A 326 1.98 -12.04 2.00
CA PRO A 326 0.87 -11.55 1.19
C PRO A 326 0.50 -12.50 0.05
N LYS A 327 -0.72 -12.41 -0.44
CA LYS A 327 -1.24 -13.28 -1.51
C LYS A 327 -0.68 -12.95 -2.88
N SER A 328 -0.32 -11.69 -3.10
CA SER A 328 0.16 -11.17 -4.39
C SER A 328 1.17 -10.04 -4.20
N LEU A 329 1.94 -9.77 -5.23
CA LEU A 329 2.90 -8.67 -5.26
C LEU A 329 2.21 -7.31 -5.32
N GLU A 330 1.08 -7.22 -6.02
CA GLU A 330 0.26 -6.00 -6.08
C GLU A 330 -0.29 -5.64 -4.69
N GLY A 331 -0.85 -6.61 -3.98
CA GLY A 331 -1.32 -6.41 -2.60
C GLY A 331 -0.18 -5.96 -1.68
N TYR A 332 0.98 -6.62 -1.76
CA TYR A 332 2.17 -6.22 -1.00
C TYR A 332 2.62 -4.79 -1.33
N TYR A 333 2.65 -4.42 -2.61
CA TYR A 333 3.01 -3.07 -3.04
C TYR A 333 2.01 -2.03 -2.54
N GLN A 334 0.71 -2.32 -2.62
CA GLN A 334 -0.35 -1.44 -2.14
C GLN A 334 -0.31 -1.27 -0.61
N GLU A 335 -0.05 -2.36 0.13
CA GLU A 335 0.09 -2.36 1.59
C GLU A 335 1.34 -1.61 2.05
N THR A 336 2.50 -1.90 1.46
CA THR A 336 3.76 -1.20 1.76
C THR A 336 3.76 0.25 1.31
N GLY A 337 3.04 0.58 0.23
CA GLY A 337 2.84 1.92 -0.29
C GLY A 337 2.13 2.88 0.68
N ARG A 338 1.55 2.38 1.79
CA ARG A 338 0.99 3.21 2.88
C ARG A 338 2.08 3.88 3.70
N ALA A 339 3.30 3.33 3.70
CA ALA A 339 4.42 3.93 4.40
C ALA A 339 4.94 5.19 3.66
N GLY A 340 5.29 6.22 4.43
CA GLY A 340 6.00 7.40 3.95
C GLY A 340 5.31 8.14 2.81
N ARG A 341 4.02 8.37 2.87
CA ARG A 341 3.29 9.16 1.86
C ARG A 341 3.71 10.64 1.83
N ASP A 342 4.26 11.12 2.93
CA ASP A 342 4.88 12.44 3.06
C ASP A 342 6.30 12.52 2.45
N GLY A 343 6.79 11.44 1.82
CA GLY A 343 8.12 11.37 1.22
C GLY A 343 9.24 11.06 2.21
N GLN A 344 8.94 10.99 3.52
CA GLN A 344 9.95 10.70 4.55
C GLN A 344 10.38 9.23 4.53
N PRO A 345 11.63 8.92 4.95
CA PRO A 345 12.14 7.56 5.04
C PRO A 345 11.21 6.64 5.85
N SER A 346 10.95 5.46 5.31
CA SER A 346 10.05 4.48 5.91
C SER A 346 10.50 3.06 5.60
N THR A 347 10.04 2.09 6.39
CA THR A 347 10.45 0.69 6.26
C THR A 347 9.27 -0.21 5.87
N ALA A 348 9.44 -1.01 4.83
CA ALA A 348 8.61 -2.17 4.49
C ALA A 348 9.34 -3.43 4.92
N TRP A 349 8.90 -4.05 6.03
CA TRP A 349 9.52 -5.24 6.58
C TRP A 349 8.60 -6.45 6.51
N MET A 350 9.16 -7.63 6.21
CA MET A 350 8.41 -8.89 6.21
C MET A 350 9.21 -10.02 6.83
N ALA A 351 8.54 -10.84 7.66
CA ALA A 351 9.03 -12.13 8.10
C ALA A 351 8.50 -13.23 7.18
N TYR A 352 9.38 -13.94 6.49
CA TYR A 352 9.04 -14.91 5.46
C TYR A 352 9.65 -16.28 5.71
N GLY A 353 8.87 -17.36 5.54
CA GLY A 353 9.32 -18.72 5.76
C GLY A 353 8.57 -19.77 4.94
N LEU A 354 9.08 -21.02 4.96
CA LEU A 354 8.49 -22.14 4.21
C LEU A 354 7.03 -22.39 4.58
N GLY A 355 6.65 -22.20 5.84
CA GLY A 355 5.27 -22.39 6.30
C GLY A 355 4.29 -21.45 5.61
N ASP A 356 4.72 -20.22 5.28
CA ASP A 356 3.88 -19.24 4.58
C ASP A 356 3.57 -19.72 3.15
N VAL A 357 4.58 -20.24 2.44
CA VAL A 357 4.42 -20.77 1.08
C VAL A 357 3.42 -21.91 1.04
N VAL A 358 3.58 -22.87 1.97
CA VAL A 358 2.68 -24.03 2.08
C VAL A 358 1.25 -23.59 2.40
N SER A 359 1.09 -22.64 3.33
CA SER A 359 -0.23 -22.13 3.72
C SER A 359 -0.92 -21.40 2.58
N GLN A 360 -0.22 -20.52 1.85
CA GLN A 360 -0.79 -19.78 0.72
C GLN A 360 -1.19 -20.72 -0.43
N ARG A 361 -0.35 -21.70 -0.78
CA ARG A 361 -0.71 -22.72 -1.80
C ARG A 361 -1.93 -23.54 -1.39
N LYS A 362 -1.99 -23.97 -0.12
CA LYS A 362 -3.17 -24.66 0.42
C LYS A 362 -4.44 -23.81 0.26
N PHE A 363 -4.42 -22.53 0.63
CA PHE A 363 -5.57 -21.64 0.46
C PHE A 363 -6.04 -21.53 -1.00
N ILE A 364 -5.10 -21.47 -1.95
CA ILE A 364 -5.44 -21.43 -3.37
C ILE A 364 -6.08 -22.77 -3.81
N ASP A 365 -5.50 -23.90 -3.43
CA ASP A 365 -5.93 -25.22 -3.89
C ASP A 365 -7.28 -25.62 -3.29
N THR A 366 -7.53 -25.29 -2.01
CA THR A 366 -8.78 -25.61 -1.29
C THR A 366 -9.86 -24.54 -1.44
N GLY A 367 -9.54 -23.37 -1.99
CA GLY A 367 -10.48 -22.27 -2.18
C GLY A 367 -11.56 -22.59 -3.21
N GLU A 368 -12.73 -21.98 -3.02
CA GLU A 368 -13.85 -22.03 -3.95
C GLU A 368 -13.57 -21.06 -5.13
N GLY A 369 -13.18 -21.57 -6.27
CA GLY A 369 -12.91 -20.77 -7.46
C GLY A 369 -12.71 -21.64 -8.69
N SER A 370 -12.93 -21.05 -9.88
CA SER A 370 -12.65 -21.71 -11.15
C SER A 370 -11.16 -22.08 -11.26
N GLU A 371 -10.82 -23.06 -12.07
CA GLU A 371 -9.41 -23.42 -12.32
C GLU A 371 -8.61 -22.24 -12.93
N LEU A 372 -9.29 -21.36 -13.68
CA LEU A 372 -8.67 -20.12 -14.19
C LEU A 372 -8.30 -19.19 -13.02
N PHE A 373 -9.22 -18.98 -12.08
CA PHE A 373 -8.96 -18.18 -10.88
C PHE A 373 -7.80 -18.75 -10.05
N LYS A 374 -7.78 -20.07 -9.83
CA LYS A 374 -6.70 -20.74 -9.10
C LYS A 374 -5.35 -20.60 -9.82
N ARG A 375 -5.35 -20.69 -11.16
CA ARG A 375 -4.13 -20.48 -11.96
C ARG A 375 -3.60 -19.08 -11.80
N ASN A 376 -4.46 -18.05 -11.88
CA ASN A 376 -4.08 -16.66 -11.68
C ASN A 376 -3.54 -16.43 -10.26
N ALA A 377 -4.23 -16.94 -9.25
CA ALA A 377 -3.78 -16.83 -7.86
C ALA A 377 -2.41 -17.48 -7.62
N ARG A 378 -2.12 -18.62 -8.28
CA ARG A 378 -0.79 -19.23 -8.25
C ARG A 378 0.27 -18.35 -8.91
N SER A 379 -0.04 -17.76 -10.07
CA SER A 379 0.89 -16.86 -10.77
C SER A 379 1.22 -15.61 -9.93
N HIS A 380 0.23 -15.00 -9.29
CA HIS A 380 0.44 -13.87 -8.37
C HIS A 380 1.30 -14.26 -7.16
N LEU A 381 1.04 -15.45 -6.59
CA LEU A 381 1.87 -15.97 -5.49
C LEU A 381 3.31 -16.24 -5.96
N ASP A 382 3.51 -16.82 -7.13
CA ASP A 382 4.84 -17.11 -7.67
C ASP A 382 5.64 -15.82 -7.91
N ALA A 383 5.00 -14.73 -8.36
CA ALA A 383 5.63 -13.42 -8.47
C ALA A 383 6.03 -12.85 -7.09
N MET A 384 5.18 -13.01 -6.07
CA MET A 384 5.51 -12.62 -4.69
C MET A 384 6.69 -13.43 -4.14
N LEU A 385 6.73 -14.74 -4.41
CA LEU A 385 7.83 -15.61 -4.02
C LEU A 385 9.13 -15.24 -4.74
N ALA A 386 9.08 -14.85 -6.01
CA ALA A 386 10.23 -14.37 -6.77
C ALA A 386 10.82 -13.11 -6.11
N LEU A 387 10.00 -12.17 -5.64
CA LEU A 387 10.48 -11.02 -4.85
C LEU A 387 11.13 -11.45 -3.54
N CYS A 388 10.55 -12.43 -2.82
CA CYS A 388 11.09 -12.90 -1.54
C CYS A 388 12.45 -13.59 -1.69
N GLU A 389 12.66 -14.33 -2.78
CA GLU A 389 13.85 -15.16 -2.99
C GLU A 389 14.86 -14.53 -3.95
N THR A 390 14.63 -13.29 -4.42
CA THR A 390 15.62 -12.63 -5.28
C THR A 390 16.92 -12.39 -4.53
N VAL A 391 18.03 -12.62 -5.22
CA VAL A 391 19.39 -12.29 -4.77
C VAL A 391 19.84 -10.92 -5.30
N SER A 392 19.12 -10.37 -6.28
CA SER A 392 19.32 -9.05 -6.86
C SER A 392 18.50 -7.98 -6.12
N CYS A 393 18.52 -6.77 -6.62
CA CYS A 393 17.77 -5.64 -6.03
C CYS A 393 16.27 -5.90 -6.01
N ARG A 394 15.63 -5.87 -4.82
CA ARG A 394 14.18 -6.06 -4.67
C ARG A 394 13.37 -4.99 -5.38
N ARG A 395 13.87 -3.76 -5.40
CA ARG A 395 13.17 -2.65 -6.05
C ARG A 395 13.17 -2.82 -7.57
N VAL A 396 14.28 -3.26 -8.17
CA VAL A 396 14.34 -3.61 -9.60
C VAL A 396 13.34 -4.71 -9.92
N GLN A 397 13.30 -5.77 -9.10
CA GLN A 397 12.35 -6.88 -9.26
C GLN A 397 10.89 -6.41 -9.20
N LEU A 398 10.58 -5.49 -8.29
CA LEU A 398 9.25 -4.92 -8.10
C LEU A 398 8.85 -4.05 -9.30
N LEU A 399 9.73 -3.16 -9.76
CA LEU A 399 9.49 -2.30 -10.92
C LEU A 399 9.28 -3.13 -12.20
N SER A 400 10.13 -4.13 -12.42
CA SER A 400 10.01 -5.05 -13.57
C SER A 400 8.68 -5.81 -13.58
N TYR A 401 8.13 -6.17 -12.41
CA TYR A 401 6.82 -6.80 -12.32
C TYR A 401 5.69 -5.91 -12.85
N PHE A 402 5.78 -4.60 -12.63
CA PHE A 402 4.82 -3.62 -13.15
C PHE A 402 5.16 -3.14 -14.58
N GLY A 403 6.10 -3.80 -15.26
CA GLY A 403 6.50 -3.48 -16.64
C GLY A 403 7.40 -2.25 -16.76
N GLN A 404 7.99 -1.78 -15.64
CA GLN A 404 8.91 -0.65 -15.62
C GLN A 404 10.36 -1.14 -15.59
N ASP A 405 11.15 -0.73 -16.58
CA ASP A 405 12.60 -0.91 -16.55
C ASP A 405 13.22 0.09 -15.57
N ALA A 406 13.98 -0.43 -14.61
CA ALA A 406 14.70 0.43 -13.67
C ALA A 406 15.96 1.01 -14.33
N GLU A 407 16.20 2.30 -14.16
CA GLU A 407 17.41 2.98 -14.64
C GLU A 407 18.67 2.59 -13.84
N PHE A 408 18.52 1.75 -12.83
CA PHE A 408 19.59 1.29 -11.93
C PHE A 408 19.52 -0.23 -11.75
N THR A 409 20.65 -0.85 -11.49
CA THR A 409 20.77 -2.28 -11.12
C THR A 409 20.72 -2.53 -9.61
N ALA A 410 21.02 -1.52 -8.81
CA ALA A 410 21.01 -1.55 -7.35
C ALA A 410 20.48 -0.23 -6.78
N CYS A 411 19.42 -0.30 -5.96
CA CYS A 411 18.79 0.90 -5.41
C CYS A 411 19.53 1.50 -4.18
N GLY A 412 20.50 0.77 -3.61
CA GLY A 412 21.21 1.19 -2.39
C GLY A 412 20.35 1.25 -1.11
N ASN A 413 19.06 0.92 -1.17
CA ASN A 413 18.12 1.07 -0.04
C ASN A 413 17.28 -0.18 0.26
N CYS A 414 17.50 -1.32 -0.37
CA CYS A 414 16.88 -2.59 0.04
C CYS A 414 17.88 -3.50 0.74
N ASP A 415 17.38 -4.51 1.44
CA ASP A 415 18.22 -5.44 2.20
C ASP A 415 19.24 -6.18 1.34
N THR A 416 18.89 -6.54 0.10
CA THR A 416 19.82 -7.22 -0.84
C THR A 416 20.92 -6.28 -1.34
N CYS A 417 20.65 -4.98 -1.50
CA CYS A 417 21.66 -3.98 -1.88
C CYS A 417 22.57 -3.62 -0.71
N LEU A 418 21.99 -3.42 0.49
CA LEU A 418 22.75 -3.05 1.69
C LEU A 418 23.61 -4.19 2.24
N SER A 419 23.16 -5.42 2.03
CA SER A 419 23.83 -6.63 2.48
C SER A 419 23.59 -7.75 1.47
N PRO A 420 24.33 -7.79 0.35
CA PRO A 420 24.14 -8.79 -0.70
C PRO A 420 24.18 -10.21 -0.13
N PRO A 421 23.24 -11.08 -0.51
CA PRO A 421 23.25 -12.46 -0.05
C PRO A 421 24.43 -13.21 -0.66
N GLN A 422 25.06 -14.08 0.13
CA GLN A 422 25.98 -15.07 -0.41
C GLN A 422 25.18 -16.15 -1.13
N THR A 423 25.65 -16.59 -2.27
CA THR A 423 25.03 -17.68 -3.03
C THR A 423 25.97 -18.89 -3.07
N TRP A 424 25.39 -20.06 -3.32
CA TRP A 424 26.10 -21.32 -3.49
C TRP A 424 25.44 -22.16 -4.60
N ASP A 425 26.23 -22.98 -5.26
CA ASP A 425 25.70 -23.94 -6.23
C ASP A 425 25.00 -25.08 -5.53
N ALA A 426 23.67 -25.06 -5.55
CA ALA A 426 22.78 -26.03 -4.96
C ALA A 426 22.28 -27.08 -5.96
N THR A 427 22.85 -27.16 -7.16
CA THR A 427 22.40 -28.07 -8.22
C THR A 427 22.32 -29.52 -7.73
N VAL A 428 23.39 -30.01 -7.10
CA VAL A 428 23.44 -31.38 -6.55
C VAL A 428 22.44 -31.57 -5.41
N ALA A 429 22.26 -30.58 -4.54
CA ALA A 429 21.26 -30.65 -3.46
C ALA A 429 19.83 -30.70 -4.03
N ALA A 430 19.53 -29.91 -5.05
CA ALA A 430 18.25 -29.96 -5.75
C ALA A 430 18.00 -31.33 -6.40
N GLN A 431 19.00 -31.92 -7.05
CA GLN A 431 18.94 -33.25 -7.63
C GLN A 431 18.70 -34.34 -6.57
N LYS A 432 19.38 -34.26 -5.42
CA LYS A 432 19.16 -35.17 -4.28
C LYS A 432 17.73 -35.10 -3.75
N LEU A 433 17.23 -33.87 -3.56
CA LEU A 433 15.84 -33.65 -3.13
C LEU A 433 14.83 -34.22 -4.14
N LEU A 434 14.94 -33.89 -5.40
CA LEU A 434 14.06 -34.37 -6.47
C LEU A 434 14.12 -35.90 -6.57
N SER A 435 15.30 -36.50 -6.45
CA SER A 435 15.49 -37.96 -6.44
C SER A 435 14.78 -38.62 -5.25
N ALA A 436 14.85 -37.98 -4.07
CA ALA A 436 14.14 -38.47 -2.88
C ALA A 436 12.61 -38.41 -3.08
N LEU A 437 12.07 -37.34 -3.62
CA LEU A 437 10.64 -37.19 -3.92
C LEU A 437 10.16 -38.28 -4.90
N ILE A 438 10.90 -38.49 -6.00
CA ILE A 438 10.56 -39.45 -7.04
C ILE A 438 10.63 -40.88 -6.51
N ARG A 439 11.65 -41.25 -5.70
CA ARG A 439 11.81 -42.62 -5.18
C ARG A 439 10.82 -42.93 -4.07
N LEU A 440 10.51 -41.99 -3.18
CA LEU A 440 9.46 -42.17 -2.18
C LEU A 440 8.11 -42.46 -2.84
N ASP A 441 7.77 -41.79 -3.93
CA ASP A 441 6.53 -42.04 -4.67
C ASP A 441 6.59 -43.37 -5.44
N ARG A 442 7.64 -43.64 -6.23
CA ARG A 442 7.75 -44.84 -7.08
C ARG A 442 7.94 -46.14 -6.30
N GLU A 443 8.81 -46.10 -5.27
CA GLU A 443 9.21 -47.33 -4.57
C GLU A 443 8.36 -47.63 -3.32
N ARG A 444 7.66 -46.64 -2.78
CA ARG A 444 6.82 -46.79 -1.57
C ARG A 444 5.38 -46.31 -1.76
N GLY A 445 5.04 -45.68 -2.90
CA GLY A 445 3.71 -45.10 -3.14
C GLY A 445 3.39 -43.95 -2.15
N GLN A 446 4.41 -43.27 -1.64
CA GLN A 446 4.26 -42.31 -0.56
C GLN A 446 4.79 -40.95 -0.93
N LYS A 447 4.02 -39.94 -0.57
CA LYS A 447 4.39 -38.52 -0.71
C LYS A 447 4.33 -37.84 0.65
N PHE A 448 5.30 -37.00 0.95
CA PHE A 448 5.44 -36.37 2.25
C PHE A 448 5.69 -34.86 2.16
N GLY A 449 5.35 -34.14 3.22
CA GLY A 449 5.79 -32.78 3.40
C GLY A 449 7.29 -32.67 3.71
N SER A 450 7.79 -31.45 3.76
CA SER A 450 9.22 -31.14 3.90
C SER A 450 9.90 -31.83 5.09
N GLY A 451 9.22 -31.94 6.23
CA GLY A 451 9.81 -32.55 7.43
C GLY A 451 10.28 -33.97 7.20
N GLN A 452 9.38 -34.90 6.73
CA GLN A 452 9.74 -36.30 6.50
C GLN A 452 10.76 -36.47 5.36
N VAL A 453 10.66 -35.63 4.30
CA VAL A 453 11.64 -35.66 3.20
C VAL A 453 13.04 -35.30 3.69
N ILE A 454 13.15 -34.32 4.57
CA ILE A 454 14.43 -33.89 5.18
C ILE A 454 15.00 -35.04 6.05
N GLU A 455 14.16 -35.73 6.85
CA GLU A 455 14.61 -36.86 7.65
C GLU A 455 15.19 -37.97 6.76
N VAL A 456 14.54 -38.28 5.63
CA VAL A 456 15.04 -39.27 4.64
C VAL A 456 16.38 -38.81 4.05
N LEU A 457 16.47 -37.56 3.61
CA LEU A 457 17.72 -37.01 3.05
C LEU A 457 18.87 -37.05 4.05
N ARG A 458 18.58 -36.81 5.32
CA ARG A 458 19.58 -36.77 6.39
C ARG A 458 19.85 -38.14 7.04
N GLY A 459 19.16 -39.19 6.60
CA GLY A 459 19.33 -40.55 7.16
C GLY A 459 18.90 -40.65 8.62
N ARG A 460 17.90 -39.88 9.06
CA ARG A 460 17.43 -39.88 10.45
C ARG A 460 16.24 -40.82 10.64
N GLU A 461 16.42 -41.75 11.56
CA GLU A 461 15.36 -42.71 11.91
C GLU A 461 14.27 -42.03 12.76
N ASN A 462 13.03 -42.31 12.39
CA ASN A 462 11.84 -42.01 13.17
C ASN A 462 10.83 -43.14 13.00
N GLN A 463 9.75 -43.15 13.79
CA GLN A 463 8.74 -44.21 13.75
C GLN A 463 8.21 -44.44 12.33
N ARG A 464 8.00 -43.39 11.55
CA ARG A 464 7.48 -43.48 10.17
C ARG A 464 8.53 -44.06 9.20
N SER A 465 9.79 -43.61 9.29
CA SER A 465 10.85 -44.12 8.43
C SER A 465 11.11 -45.62 8.67
N THR A 466 11.00 -46.08 9.91
CA THR A 466 11.14 -47.49 10.28
C THR A 466 9.97 -48.33 9.77
N GLN A 467 8.72 -47.88 9.99
CA GLN A 467 7.52 -48.56 9.53
C GLN A 467 7.46 -48.69 8.00
N SER A 468 7.86 -47.66 7.27
CA SER A 468 7.85 -47.60 5.81
C SER A 468 9.17 -48.07 5.17
N ARG A 469 10.13 -48.53 5.97
CA ARG A 469 11.46 -48.98 5.53
C ARG A 469 12.18 -47.99 4.63
N HIS A 470 12.15 -46.67 4.99
CA HIS A 470 12.81 -45.65 4.21
C HIS A 470 14.32 -45.82 4.18
N HIS A 471 14.92 -46.44 5.20
CA HIS A 471 16.35 -46.73 5.29
C HIS A 471 16.85 -47.70 4.19
N GLU A 472 15.95 -48.43 3.52
CA GLU A 472 16.29 -49.30 2.38
C GLU A 472 16.37 -48.52 1.05
N LEU A 473 15.90 -47.28 1.01
CA LEU A 473 15.93 -46.47 -0.21
C LEU A 473 17.36 -45.97 -0.49
N SER A 474 17.76 -46.01 -1.76
CA SER A 474 19.06 -45.50 -2.18
C SER A 474 19.27 -43.98 -1.94
N VAL A 475 18.21 -43.26 -1.57
CA VAL A 475 18.21 -41.85 -1.21
C VAL A 475 18.28 -41.60 0.29
N TRP A 476 18.42 -42.67 1.09
CA TRP A 476 18.56 -42.53 2.53
C TRP A 476 19.94 -41.99 2.90
N GLY A 477 19.97 -40.84 3.59
CA GLY A 477 21.21 -40.21 4.04
C GLY A 477 22.02 -39.50 2.97
N ILE A 478 21.57 -39.40 1.71
CA ILE A 478 22.36 -38.80 0.62
C ILE A 478 22.54 -37.28 0.78
N GLY A 479 21.82 -36.64 1.69
CA GLY A 479 21.81 -35.22 1.94
C GLY A 479 22.22 -34.84 3.36
N GLU A 480 23.03 -35.66 4.04
CA GLU A 480 23.48 -35.44 5.42
C GLU A 480 24.41 -34.21 5.57
N GLU A 481 25.01 -33.75 4.47
CA GLU A 481 25.89 -32.58 4.42
C GLU A 481 25.18 -31.26 4.75
N LEU A 482 23.84 -31.20 4.58
CA LEU A 482 23.07 -30.03 4.95
C LEU A 482 22.31 -30.25 6.27
N SER A 483 22.28 -29.25 7.11
CA SER A 483 21.45 -29.23 8.32
C SER A 483 19.97 -29.19 7.97
N GLU A 484 19.09 -29.49 8.92
CA GLU A 484 17.65 -29.36 8.74
C GLU A 484 17.25 -27.93 8.33
N LYS A 485 17.89 -26.93 8.91
CA LYS A 485 17.64 -25.51 8.60
C LYS A 485 18.02 -25.19 7.16
N GLU A 486 19.18 -25.64 6.71
CA GLU A 486 19.63 -25.43 5.33
C GLU A 486 18.74 -26.15 4.32
N TRP A 487 18.29 -27.38 4.61
CA TRP A 487 17.31 -28.07 3.78
C TRP A 487 15.97 -27.33 3.71
N ARG A 488 15.47 -26.79 4.83
CA ARG A 488 14.24 -25.99 4.83
C ARG A 488 14.38 -24.76 3.95
N THR A 489 15.54 -24.09 4.02
CA THR A 489 15.87 -22.93 3.18
C THR A 489 15.95 -23.31 1.70
N ALA A 490 16.65 -24.41 1.36
CA ALA A 490 16.76 -24.87 -0.01
C ALA A 490 15.38 -25.26 -0.59
N ILE A 491 14.56 -26.01 0.16
CA ILE A 491 13.20 -26.39 -0.26
C ILE A 491 12.35 -25.16 -0.51
N ARG A 492 12.41 -24.14 0.35
CA ARG A 492 11.68 -22.89 0.19
C ARG A 492 12.03 -22.20 -1.12
N GLN A 493 13.34 -22.04 -1.40
CA GLN A 493 13.83 -21.42 -2.62
C GLN A 493 13.51 -22.23 -3.88
N LEU A 494 13.58 -23.55 -3.79
CA LEU A 494 13.22 -24.46 -4.91
C LEU A 494 11.71 -24.43 -5.21
N LEU A 495 10.87 -24.29 -4.17
CA LEU A 495 9.42 -24.06 -4.32
C LEU A 495 9.14 -22.74 -5.04
N ALA A 496 9.80 -21.66 -4.64
CA ALA A 496 9.65 -20.35 -5.26
C ALA A 496 10.05 -20.34 -6.75
N ARG A 497 11.01 -21.19 -7.14
CA ARG A 497 11.48 -21.33 -8.53
C ARG A 497 10.71 -22.37 -9.35
N GLY A 498 9.67 -22.99 -8.77
CA GLY A 498 8.91 -24.03 -9.44
C GLY A 498 9.70 -25.31 -9.77
N ILE A 499 10.87 -25.51 -9.16
CA ILE A 499 11.67 -26.74 -9.28
C ILE A 499 11.03 -27.84 -8.43
N VAL A 500 10.46 -27.46 -7.29
CA VAL A 500 9.66 -28.31 -6.41
C VAL A 500 8.24 -27.74 -6.35
N GLY A 501 7.23 -28.60 -6.31
CA GLY A 501 5.83 -28.26 -6.05
C GLY A 501 5.40 -28.68 -4.64
N ALA A 502 4.28 -28.12 -4.16
CA ALA A 502 3.60 -28.58 -2.95
C ALA A 502 2.13 -28.81 -3.30
N GLU A 503 1.57 -29.99 -2.96
CA GLU A 503 0.21 -30.40 -3.30
C GLU A 503 -0.59 -30.83 -2.07
N GLY A 504 -1.92 -30.70 -2.18
CA GLY A 504 -2.88 -31.21 -1.21
C GLY A 504 -2.88 -30.46 0.13
N GLU A 505 -3.77 -30.93 1.01
CA GLU A 505 -4.04 -30.29 2.32
C GLU A 505 -2.81 -30.25 3.25
N TYR A 506 -1.93 -31.21 3.12
CA TYR A 506 -0.74 -31.35 3.98
C TYR A 506 0.53 -30.79 3.35
N GLY A 507 0.45 -30.13 2.18
CA GLY A 507 1.59 -29.54 1.49
C GLY A 507 2.67 -30.58 1.16
N VAL A 508 2.29 -31.72 0.60
CA VAL A 508 3.23 -32.78 0.22
C VAL A 508 4.10 -32.30 -0.94
N LEU A 509 5.40 -32.54 -0.85
CA LEU A 509 6.33 -32.11 -1.89
C LEU A 509 6.27 -33.03 -3.11
N VAL A 510 6.31 -32.44 -4.28
CA VAL A 510 6.33 -33.11 -5.58
C VAL A 510 7.36 -32.45 -6.50
N PRO A 511 7.87 -33.15 -7.54
CA PRO A 511 8.65 -32.46 -8.58
C PRO A 511 7.82 -31.38 -9.26
N GLY A 512 8.38 -30.17 -9.38
CA GLY A 512 7.73 -29.04 -10.03
C GLY A 512 7.89 -29.04 -11.55
N PRO A 513 7.27 -28.07 -12.26
CA PRO A 513 7.35 -27.99 -13.71
C PRO A 513 8.77 -27.78 -14.24
N HIS A 514 9.66 -27.17 -13.45
CA HIS A 514 11.05 -26.93 -13.82
C HIS A 514 12.05 -27.99 -13.30
N ALA A 515 11.55 -29.11 -12.76
CA ALA A 515 12.41 -30.17 -12.22
C ALA A 515 13.23 -30.91 -13.30
N GLY A 516 12.66 -31.10 -14.50
CA GLY A 516 13.27 -31.90 -15.57
C GLY A 516 14.67 -31.47 -15.97
N PRO A 517 14.91 -30.21 -16.36
CA PRO A 517 16.24 -29.70 -16.71
C PRO A 517 17.27 -29.84 -15.60
N VAL A 518 16.87 -29.62 -14.33
CA VAL A 518 17.76 -29.79 -13.16
C VAL A 518 18.19 -31.25 -12.99
N LEU A 519 17.23 -32.18 -13.09
CA LEU A 519 17.51 -33.62 -12.98
C LEU A 519 18.46 -34.12 -14.08
N ARG A 520 18.38 -33.58 -15.30
CA ARG A 520 19.27 -33.93 -16.40
C ARG A 520 20.60 -33.19 -16.40
N GLY A 521 20.81 -32.26 -15.44
CA GLY A 521 22.01 -31.45 -15.38
C GLY A 521 22.13 -30.37 -16.48
N GLU A 522 21.01 -30.04 -17.12
CA GLU A 522 20.90 -29.01 -18.18
C GLU A 522 20.79 -27.60 -17.59
N SER A 523 20.43 -27.48 -16.29
CA SER A 523 20.31 -26.21 -15.58
C SER A 523 21.04 -26.29 -14.24
N THR A 524 21.79 -25.26 -13.93
CA THR A 524 22.38 -25.02 -12.61
C THR A 524 21.40 -24.32 -11.68
N VAL A 525 21.52 -24.54 -10.38
CA VAL A 525 20.67 -23.97 -9.34
C VAL A 525 21.54 -23.22 -8.33
N GLU A 526 21.59 -21.90 -8.43
CA GLU A 526 22.20 -21.07 -7.40
C GLU A 526 21.16 -20.68 -6.34
N LEU A 527 21.44 -20.98 -5.08
CA LEU A 527 20.60 -20.58 -3.95
C LEU A 527 21.32 -19.63 -3.01
N ALA A 528 20.54 -18.76 -2.37
CA ALA A 528 21.06 -17.89 -1.33
C ALA A 528 21.30 -18.67 -0.03
N VAL A 529 22.40 -18.38 0.64
CA VAL A 529 22.65 -18.82 2.03
C VAL A 529 21.75 -17.99 2.95
N ASP A 530 21.00 -18.64 3.84
CA ASP A 530 20.19 -17.92 4.84
C ASP A 530 21.10 -17.03 5.69
N ARG A 531 20.74 -15.75 5.76
CA ARG A 531 21.38 -14.82 6.66
C ARG A 531 21.12 -15.28 8.09
N SER A 532 22.17 -15.66 8.81
CA SER A 532 22.08 -15.71 10.27
C SER A 532 21.76 -14.29 10.75
N PRO A 533 20.86 -14.10 11.73
CA PRO A 533 20.60 -12.78 12.28
C PRO A 533 21.95 -12.21 12.75
N GLN A 534 22.50 -11.27 11.98
CA GLN A 534 23.74 -10.59 12.37
C GLN A 534 23.46 -9.90 13.70
N ARG A 535 24.22 -10.29 14.72
CA ARG A 535 24.40 -9.45 15.90
C ARG A 535 25.00 -8.14 15.40
N THR A 536 24.15 -7.16 15.15
CA THR A 536 24.62 -5.80 14.91
C THR A 536 25.49 -5.45 16.11
N SER A 537 26.79 -5.23 15.85
CA SER A 537 27.73 -4.75 16.84
C SER A 537 27.14 -3.50 17.49
N ARG A 538 27.10 -3.50 18.81
CA ARG A 538 26.77 -2.33 19.61
C ARG A 538 27.79 -1.22 19.30
N GLY A 539 27.45 -0.41 18.32
CA GLY A 539 28.13 0.83 18.05
C GLY A 539 27.06 1.86 17.79
N GLY A 540 26.74 2.66 18.75
CA GLY A 540 25.85 3.76 18.48
C GLY A 540 24.97 4.11 19.65
N GLY A 541 24.97 5.36 19.98
CA GLY A 541 24.24 6.00 21.02
C GLY A 541 22.75 5.72 21.00
N ARG A 542 22.12 5.85 22.13
CA ARG A 542 20.68 5.94 22.33
C ARG A 542 20.13 6.94 21.31
N ARG A 543 19.42 6.45 20.28
CA ARG A 543 18.62 7.31 19.43
C ARG A 543 17.44 7.81 20.26
N ALA A 544 17.19 9.10 20.18
CA ALA A 544 16.02 9.69 20.80
C ALA A 544 14.76 9.11 20.16
N ALA A 545 13.78 8.73 20.98
CA ALA A 545 12.53 8.15 20.54
C ALA A 545 11.77 9.10 19.61
N GLY A 546 11.31 8.60 18.48
CA GLY A 546 10.24 9.22 17.68
C GLY A 546 10.61 10.31 16.68
N ALA A 547 11.88 10.49 16.30
CA ALA A 547 12.26 11.49 15.31
C ALA A 547 12.53 10.85 13.93
N SER A 548 11.82 11.29 12.90
CA SER A 548 12.14 10.96 11.50
C SER A 548 13.55 11.45 11.15
N ARG A 549 14.21 10.87 10.13
CA ARG A 549 15.55 11.33 9.70
C ARG A 549 15.60 12.82 9.33
N ALA A 550 14.48 13.39 8.84
CA ALA A 550 14.37 14.82 8.60
C ALA A 550 14.43 15.63 9.91
N VAL A 551 13.82 15.12 10.98
CA VAL A 551 13.89 15.71 12.32
C VAL A 551 15.27 15.44 12.96
N GLU A 552 15.90 14.29 12.67
CA GLU A 552 17.29 13.99 13.10
C GLU A 552 18.33 14.93 12.47
N SER A 553 18.07 15.43 11.25
CA SER A 553 18.95 16.42 10.59
C SER A 553 18.80 17.84 11.14
N LEU A 554 17.74 18.13 11.90
CA LEU A 554 17.54 19.41 12.56
C LEU A 554 18.55 19.61 13.70
N GLU A 555 19.06 20.84 13.82
CA GLU A 555 19.87 21.26 14.96
C GLU A 555 19.08 21.11 16.28
N PRO A 556 19.72 20.91 17.43
CA PRO A 556 19.01 20.69 18.69
C PRO A 556 17.92 21.73 19.01
N ALA A 557 18.18 23.02 18.76
CA ALA A 557 17.23 24.09 18.96
C ALA A 557 16.04 24.03 17.98
N GLN A 558 16.26 23.61 16.74
CA GLN A 558 15.22 23.41 15.74
C GLN A 558 14.34 22.22 16.10
N ARG A 559 14.92 21.16 16.64
CA ARG A 559 14.19 19.98 17.09
C ARG A 559 13.25 20.32 18.28
N GLU A 560 13.69 21.12 19.22
CA GLU A 560 12.85 21.59 20.32
C GLU A 560 11.64 22.37 19.82
N ARG A 561 11.86 23.26 18.85
CA ARG A 561 10.78 24.02 18.17
C ARG A 561 9.84 23.08 17.39
N PHE A 562 10.37 22.04 16.76
CA PHE A 562 9.55 21.05 16.07
C PHE A 562 8.61 20.32 17.04
N GLU A 563 9.11 19.88 18.18
CA GLU A 563 8.28 19.22 19.19
C GLU A 563 7.23 20.17 19.79
N ALA A 564 7.57 21.44 19.95
CA ALA A 564 6.61 22.46 20.40
C ALA A 564 5.49 22.69 19.38
N LEU A 565 5.82 22.82 18.08
CA LEU A 565 4.83 22.92 17.00
C LEU A 565 3.99 21.64 16.87
N ARG A 566 4.61 20.48 17.02
CA ARG A 566 3.91 19.19 17.00
C ARG A 566 2.91 19.09 18.13
N ALA A 567 3.28 19.48 19.35
CA ALA A 567 2.39 19.52 20.51
C ALA A 567 1.23 20.50 20.30
N TRP A 568 1.51 21.70 19.79
CA TRP A 568 0.50 22.70 19.43
C TRP A 568 -0.48 22.12 18.38
N ARG A 569 0.03 21.57 17.28
CA ARG A 569 -0.78 20.94 16.23
C ARG A 569 -1.71 19.87 16.80
N THR A 570 -1.19 19.01 17.69
CA THR A 570 -1.95 17.94 18.31
C THR A 570 -3.07 18.49 19.19
N SER A 571 -2.83 19.61 19.90
CA SER A 571 -3.85 20.30 20.70
C SER A 571 -4.97 20.86 19.81
N VAL A 572 -4.63 21.56 18.74
CA VAL A 572 -5.59 22.11 17.77
C VAL A 572 -6.40 21.01 17.10
N ALA A 573 -5.74 19.93 16.67
CA ALA A 573 -6.40 18.79 16.05
C ALA A 573 -7.41 18.12 16.99
N LYS A 574 -7.06 17.99 18.28
CA LYS A 574 -7.94 17.43 19.30
C LYS A 574 -9.15 18.33 19.55
N GLU A 575 -8.97 19.64 19.64
CA GLU A 575 -10.07 20.60 19.83
C GLU A 575 -11.06 20.55 18.66
N LYS A 576 -10.54 20.48 17.43
CA LYS A 576 -11.36 20.42 16.20
C LYS A 576 -11.83 19.03 15.82
N GLN A 577 -11.43 18.01 16.55
CA GLN A 577 -11.74 16.59 16.28
C GLN A 577 -11.30 16.11 14.88
N ILE A 578 -10.21 16.67 14.35
CA ILE A 578 -9.62 16.29 13.05
C ILE A 578 -8.25 15.62 13.24
N PRO A 579 -7.78 14.83 12.26
CA PRO A 579 -6.42 14.28 12.28
C PRO A 579 -5.36 15.39 12.29
N PRO A 580 -4.24 15.25 13.06
CA PRO A 580 -3.18 16.27 13.13
C PRO A 580 -2.59 16.67 11.77
N TYR A 581 -2.42 15.72 10.85
CA TYR A 581 -1.89 16.01 9.51
C TYR A 581 -2.82 16.88 8.64
N MET A 582 -4.12 16.94 8.95
CA MET A 582 -5.05 17.88 8.30
C MET A 582 -4.78 19.33 8.69
N VAL A 583 -4.29 19.57 9.92
CA VAL A 583 -3.77 20.89 10.30
C VAL A 583 -2.49 21.15 9.53
N PHE A 584 -1.42 20.41 9.81
CA PHE A 584 -0.15 20.44 9.05
C PHE A 584 0.52 19.07 9.08
N SER A 585 1.13 18.65 7.94
CA SER A 585 1.97 17.45 7.90
C SER A 585 3.30 17.68 8.64
N ASP A 586 3.99 16.62 9.04
CA ASP A 586 5.33 16.73 9.63
C ASP A 586 6.32 17.40 8.64
N ALA A 587 6.21 17.12 7.35
CA ALA A 587 7.00 17.78 6.32
C ALA A 587 6.76 19.30 6.29
N THR A 588 5.50 19.74 6.43
CA THR A 588 5.15 21.16 6.54
C THR A 588 5.72 21.78 7.81
N LEU A 589 5.65 21.09 8.96
CA LEU A 589 6.25 21.58 10.20
C LEU A 589 7.76 21.71 10.10
N VAL A 590 8.46 20.78 9.46
CA VAL A 590 9.90 20.89 9.17
C VAL A 590 10.19 22.10 8.28
N GLY A 591 9.42 22.28 7.20
CA GLY A 591 9.55 23.43 6.32
C GLY A 591 9.33 24.78 7.05
N ILE A 592 8.38 24.85 7.98
CA ILE A 592 8.15 26.03 8.83
C ILE A 592 9.37 26.30 9.74
N ILE A 593 9.96 25.25 10.32
CA ILE A 593 11.15 25.37 11.18
C ILE A 593 12.37 25.87 10.37
N GLU A 594 12.58 25.30 9.19
CA GLU A 594 13.70 25.66 8.31
C GLU A 594 13.57 27.09 7.75
N ALA A 595 12.35 27.47 7.33
CA ALA A 595 12.07 28.81 6.81
C ALA A 595 12.05 29.88 7.90
N ALA A 596 11.74 29.52 9.15
CA ALA A 596 11.61 30.42 10.30
C ALA A 596 10.86 31.72 9.94
N PRO A 597 9.61 31.66 9.44
CA PRO A 597 8.90 32.79 8.86
C PRO A 597 8.68 33.89 9.91
N PRO A 598 9.03 35.16 9.59
CA PRO A 598 8.90 36.30 10.52
C PRO A 598 7.48 36.89 10.54
N SER A 599 6.60 36.50 9.63
CA SER A 599 5.25 37.03 9.50
C SER A 599 4.28 36.00 8.90
N VAL A 600 2.98 36.26 9.05
CA VAL A 600 1.92 35.41 8.44
C VAL A 600 2.08 35.37 6.91
N ALA A 601 2.45 36.49 6.27
CA ALA A 601 2.69 36.49 4.83
C ALA A 601 3.85 35.57 4.42
N ALA A 602 4.98 35.62 5.14
CA ALA A 602 6.11 34.70 4.90
C ALA A 602 5.77 33.23 5.21
N LEU A 603 4.91 32.98 6.19
CA LEU A 603 4.40 31.63 6.47
C LEU A 603 3.57 31.07 5.30
N GLY A 604 2.86 31.92 4.57
CA GLY A 604 2.11 31.54 3.38
C GLY A 604 2.98 31.08 2.20
N GLU A 605 4.29 31.36 2.23
CA GLU A 605 5.26 30.88 1.23
C GLU A 605 5.80 29.48 1.55
N VAL A 606 5.43 28.91 2.71
CA VAL A 606 5.87 27.57 3.10
C VAL A 606 4.98 26.51 2.46
N SER A 607 5.58 25.55 1.78
CA SER A 607 4.87 24.44 1.13
C SER A 607 3.98 23.66 2.10
N GLY A 608 2.71 23.47 1.72
CA GLY A 608 1.68 22.85 2.57
C GLY A 608 0.86 23.84 3.42
N VAL A 609 1.09 25.16 3.28
CA VAL A 609 0.33 26.22 3.95
C VAL A 609 -0.55 26.95 2.92
N GLY A 610 -1.72 26.39 2.61
CA GLY A 610 -2.71 27.04 1.73
C GLY A 610 -3.45 28.20 2.40
N ALA A 611 -4.13 29.04 1.61
CA ALA A 611 -4.79 30.28 2.05
C ALA A 611 -5.74 30.09 3.24
N LYS A 612 -6.57 29.01 3.24
CA LYS A 612 -7.48 28.71 4.35
C LYS A 612 -6.72 28.40 5.63
N LYS A 613 -5.70 27.53 5.56
CA LYS A 613 -4.87 27.18 6.72
C LYS A 613 -4.09 28.37 7.25
N LEU A 614 -3.62 29.24 6.35
CA LEU A 614 -2.95 30.49 6.71
C LEU A 614 -3.88 31.42 7.47
N ALA A 615 -5.10 31.63 6.99
CA ALA A 615 -6.10 32.45 7.65
C ALA A 615 -6.55 31.89 9.01
N GLU A 616 -6.61 30.56 9.14
CA GLU A 616 -7.12 29.89 10.32
C GLU A 616 -6.05 29.67 11.41
N TYR A 617 -4.80 29.39 11.01
CA TYR A 617 -3.73 28.97 11.93
C TYR A 617 -2.50 29.89 11.93
N GLY A 618 -2.40 30.84 10.99
CA GLY A 618 -1.17 31.58 10.74
C GLY A 618 -0.61 32.32 11.96
N GLU A 619 -1.45 33.06 12.70
CA GLU A 619 -1.03 33.76 13.91
C GLU A 619 -0.62 32.78 15.03
N ALA A 620 -1.42 31.72 15.26
CA ALA A 620 -1.16 30.73 16.31
C ALA A 620 0.14 29.92 16.06
N VAL A 621 0.48 29.64 14.80
CA VAL A 621 1.76 28.99 14.44
C VAL A 621 2.95 29.90 14.79
N LEU A 622 2.87 31.20 14.47
CA LEU A 622 3.94 32.15 14.79
C LEU A 622 4.12 32.34 16.31
N GLU A 623 3.02 32.34 17.06
CA GLU A 623 3.06 32.36 18.53
C GLU A 623 3.71 31.09 19.10
N ALA A 624 3.36 29.92 18.57
CA ALA A 624 3.95 28.65 18.98
C ALA A 624 5.45 28.57 18.66
N LEU A 625 5.88 29.13 17.51
CA LEU A 625 7.30 29.27 17.14
C LEU A 625 8.06 30.21 18.09
N ALA A 626 7.44 31.30 18.51
CA ALA A 626 8.05 32.27 19.41
C ALA A 626 8.11 31.76 20.86
N GLY A 627 7.07 31.01 21.31
CA GLY A 627 6.99 30.44 22.67
C GLY A 627 7.98 29.29 22.95
N GLY A 628 8.47 28.61 21.93
CA GLY A 628 9.51 27.58 22.06
C GLY A 628 10.95 28.14 22.11
N ALA A 629 11.12 29.45 22.22
CA ALA A 629 12.42 30.12 22.29
C ALA A 629 12.74 30.71 23.69
N ALA A 630 11.93 30.38 24.74
CA ALA A 630 12.12 30.87 26.11
C ALA A 630 12.68 29.79 27.04
#